data_580f00a4a045413996ccf1c79e2af3cb
#
_entry.id   580f00a4a045413996ccf1c79e2af3cb
#
_cell.length_a   1.000
_cell.length_b   1.000
_cell.length_c   1.000
_cell.angle_alpha   90.00
_cell.angle_beta   90.00
_cell.angle_gamma   90.00
#
_symmetry.space_group_name_H-M   'P 1'
#
loop_
_entity.id
_entity.type
_entity.pdbx_description
1 polymer ?
#
loop_
_entity_poly.entity_id
_entity_poly.type
_entity_poly.pdbx_seq_one_letter_code
_entity_poly.pdbx_strand_id
1 'polypeptide(L)' 'MEALKILEGKPQLNWEYDEEADVLYISVGKPRPALGMDIGEGVIVRWDEQTREVVGLTMIALRVRLAEGIERR' A
#
# COMPACT_ATOMS: atom_id res chain seq x y z
N MET A 1 10.95 18.23 1.37
CA MET A 1 10.91 16.77 1.49
C MET A 1 10.94 16.16 0.10
N GLU A 2 11.80 15.20 -0.11
CA GLU A 2 11.84 14.54 -1.40
C GLU A 2 10.61 13.68 -1.62
N ALA A 3 10.12 13.65 -2.84
CA ALA A 3 9.00 12.80 -3.22
C ALA A 3 9.42 11.33 -3.16
N LEU A 4 8.48 10.46 -2.84
CA LEU A 4 8.70 9.04 -2.91
C LEU A 4 8.73 8.59 -4.37
N LYS A 5 9.49 7.55 -4.63
CA LYS A 5 9.64 7.02 -5.98
C LYS A 5 8.93 5.69 -6.10
N ILE A 6 8.37 5.43 -7.27
CA ILE A 6 7.85 4.12 -7.62
C ILE A 6 8.94 3.43 -8.44
N LEU A 7 9.15 2.14 -8.18
CA LEU A 7 10.18 1.38 -8.88
C LEU A 7 9.95 1.43 -10.39
N GLU A 8 11.02 1.71 -11.13
CA GLU A 8 10.97 1.75 -12.57
C GLU A 8 11.02 0.34 -13.16
N GLY A 9 10.58 0.22 -14.40
CA GLY A 9 10.57 -1.05 -15.11
C GLY A 9 9.28 -1.82 -14.88
N LYS A 10 9.39 -3.12 -14.73
CA LYS A 10 8.25 -4.00 -14.50
C LYS A 10 8.39 -4.69 -13.15
N PRO A 11 8.17 -3.97 -12.05
CA PRO A 11 8.27 -4.59 -10.74
C PRO A 11 7.20 -5.66 -10.58
N GLN A 12 7.57 -6.73 -9.88
CA GLN A 12 6.62 -7.77 -9.56
C GLN A 12 5.72 -7.28 -8.44
N LEU A 13 4.41 -7.32 -8.66
CA LEU A 13 3.44 -6.97 -7.65
C LEU A 13 2.89 -8.24 -7.03
N ASN A 14 2.83 -8.25 -5.71
CA ASN A 14 2.25 -9.35 -4.94
C ASN A 14 1.08 -8.80 -4.14
N TRP A 15 -0.01 -9.54 -4.16
CA TRP A 15 -1.26 -9.16 -3.49
C TRP A 15 -1.58 -10.21 -2.44
N GLU A 16 -1.94 -9.77 -1.26
CA GLU A 16 -2.39 -10.65 -0.21
C GLU A 16 -3.54 -9.98 0.53
N TYR A 17 -4.66 -10.68 0.62
CA TYR A 17 -5.84 -10.16 1.29
C TYR A 17 -6.16 -11.01 2.52
N ASP A 18 -6.23 -10.36 3.68
CA ASP A 18 -6.65 -10.98 4.93
C ASP A 18 -8.14 -10.75 5.10
N GLU A 19 -8.93 -11.80 4.88
CA GLU A 19 -10.38 -11.70 4.94
C GLU A 19 -10.90 -11.42 6.35
N GLU A 20 -10.24 -11.96 7.38
CA GLU A 20 -10.67 -11.76 8.76
C GLU A 20 -10.47 -10.32 9.20
N ALA A 21 -9.33 -9.77 8.88
CA ALA A 21 -8.99 -8.40 9.25
C ALA A 21 -9.53 -7.36 8.24
N ASP A 22 -9.94 -7.80 7.06
CA ASP A 22 -10.34 -6.93 5.95
C ASP A 22 -9.20 -5.97 5.57
N VAL A 23 -8.01 -6.53 5.38
CA VAL A 23 -6.81 -5.76 5.05
C VAL A 23 -6.18 -6.31 3.77
N LEU A 24 -5.93 -5.42 2.83
CA LEU A 24 -5.22 -5.76 1.59
C LEU A 24 -3.78 -5.29 1.69
N TYR A 25 -2.86 -6.20 1.39
CA TYR A 25 -1.42 -5.91 1.33
C TYR A 25 -0.96 -6.00 -0.12
N ILE A 26 -0.30 -4.97 -0.58
CA ILE A 26 0.32 -4.95 -1.91
C ILE A 26 1.81 -4.74 -1.70
N SER A 27 2.63 -5.63 -2.28
CA SER A 27 4.08 -5.52 -2.20
C SER A 27 4.65 -5.34 -3.60
N VAL A 28 5.67 -4.49 -3.70
CA VAL A 28 6.34 -4.16 -4.96
C VAL A 28 7.75 -4.72 -4.92
N GLY A 29 8.05 -5.67 -5.81
CA GLY A 29 9.37 -6.29 -5.87
C GLY A 29 9.64 -7.22 -4.69
N LYS A 30 10.91 -7.40 -4.35
CA LYS A 30 11.32 -8.27 -3.25
C LYS A 30 11.00 -7.62 -1.91
N PRO A 31 10.60 -8.40 -0.91
CA PRO A 31 10.43 -7.87 0.45
C PRO A 31 11.73 -7.24 0.94
N ARG A 32 11.63 -6.09 1.57
CA ARG A 32 12.77 -5.39 2.17
C ARG A 32 12.29 -4.50 3.30
N PRO A 33 13.19 -4.12 4.22
CA PRO A 33 12.82 -3.24 5.33
C PRO A 33 12.19 -1.94 4.81
N ALA A 34 11.13 -1.51 5.46
CA ALA A 34 10.43 -0.32 5.04
C ALA A 34 9.79 0.37 6.23
N LEU A 35 9.63 1.68 6.10
CA LEU A 35 8.86 2.47 7.05
C LEU A 35 7.42 2.57 6.56
N GLY A 36 6.49 2.68 7.49
CA GLY A 36 5.09 2.90 7.16
C GLY A 36 4.71 4.35 7.36
N MET A 37 3.94 4.89 6.44
CA MET A 37 3.42 6.25 6.55
C MET A 37 1.92 6.21 6.30
N ASP A 38 1.15 6.60 7.32
CA ASP A 38 -0.30 6.67 7.21
C ASP A 38 -0.67 7.94 6.45
N ILE A 39 -1.27 7.76 5.27
CA ILE A 39 -1.69 8.90 4.44
C ILE A 39 -3.17 9.22 4.60
N GLY A 40 -3.82 8.59 5.57
CA GLY A 40 -5.23 8.81 5.87
C GLY A 40 -6.13 7.79 5.19
N GLU A 41 -7.37 7.74 5.64
CA GLU A 41 -8.40 6.86 5.08
C GLU A 41 -8.04 5.37 5.09
N GLY A 42 -7.21 4.94 6.04
CA GLY A 42 -6.85 3.53 6.18
C GLY A 42 -5.83 3.04 5.18
N VAL A 43 -5.11 3.95 4.54
CA VAL A 43 -4.05 3.59 3.60
C VAL A 43 -2.69 3.90 4.22
N ILE A 44 -1.82 2.90 4.23
CA ILE A 44 -0.46 3.04 4.73
C ILE A 44 0.48 2.77 3.56
N VAL A 45 1.31 3.76 3.25
CA VAL A 45 2.36 3.62 2.23
C VAL A 45 3.62 3.10 2.92
N ARG A 46 4.19 2.03 2.40
CA ARG A 46 5.45 1.49 2.90
C ARG A 46 6.55 1.87 1.92
N TRP A 47 7.65 2.38 2.44
CA TRP A 47 8.72 2.91 1.60
C TRP A 47 10.09 2.62 2.19
N ASP A 48 11.07 2.52 1.31
CA ASP A 48 12.48 2.32 1.69
C ASP A 48 13.08 3.68 2.06
N GLU A 49 13.53 3.81 3.29
CA GLU A 49 14.08 5.05 3.80
C GLU A 49 15.32 5.50 3.06
N GLN A 50 16.14 4.57 2.58
CA GLN A 50 17.38 4.89 1.91
C GLN A 50 17.20 5.32 0.47
N THR A 51 16.36 4.60 -0.27
CA THR A 51 16.16 4.84 -1.70
C THR A 51 14.97 5.73 -2.00
N ARG A 52 14.09 5.94 -1.04
CA ARG A 52 12.82 6.68 -1.21
C ARG A 52 11.85 6.00 -2.17
N GLU A 53 12.02 4.71 -2.40
CA GLU A 53 11.13 3.95 -3.26
C GLU A 53 9.96 3.37 -2.48
N VAL A 54 8.78 3.41 -3.09
CA VAL A 54 7.59 2.78 -2.51
C VAL A 54 7.74 1.27 -2.67
N VAL A 55 7.63 0.53 -1.58
CA VAL A 55 7.79 -0.92 -1.57
C VAL A 55 6.49 -1.67 -1.28
N GLY A 56 5.44 -0.96 -0.92
CA GLY A 56 4.15 -1.59 -0.69
C GLY A 56 3.10 -0.64 -0.20
N LEU A 57 1.88 -1.14 -0.19
CA LEU A 57 0.71 -0.43 0.32
C LEU A 57 -0.07 -1.38 1.22
N THR A 58 -0.67 -0.83 2.27
CA THR A 58 -1.60 -1.57 3.12
C THR A 58 -2.91 -0.80 3.13
N MET A 59 -3.99 -1.47 2.79
CA MET A 59 -5.33 -0.87 2.79
C MET A 59 -6.19 -1.55 3.84
N ILE A 60 -6.55 -0.80 4.87
CA ILE A 60 -7.34 -1.28 5.99
C ILE A 60 -8.83 -1.06 5.69
N ALA A 61 -9.67 -2.02 6.07
CA ALA A 61 -11.11 -1.98 5.88
C ALA A 61 -11.50 -1.83 4.41
N LEU A 62 -10.91 -2.66 3.57
CA LEU A 62 -11.09 -2.58 2.11
C LEU A 62 -12.56 -2.69 1.69
N ARG A 63 -13.29 -3.68 2.22
CA ARG A 63 -14.69 -3.88 1.84
C ARG A 63 -15.58 -2.70 2.23
N VAL A 64 -15.35 -2.16 3.42
CA VAL A 64 -16.10 -1.00 3.89
C VAL A 64 -15.84 0.20 2.98
N ARG A 65 -14.60 0.42 2.60
CA ARG A 65 -14.25 1.55 1.74
C ARG A 65 -14.81 1.42 0.34
N LEU A 66 -14.82 0.22 -0.22
CA LEU A 66 -15.41 -0.02 -1.52
C LEU A 66 -16.92 0.25 -1.49
N ALA A 67 -17.60 -0.21 -0.44
CA ALA A 67 -19.03 0.04 -0.28
C ALA A 67 -19.34 1.52 -0.16
N GLU A 68 -18.59 2.26 0.66
CA GLU A 68 -18.75 3.70 0.80
C GLU A 68 -18.51 4.43 -0.53
N GLY A 69 -17.50 4.02 -1.27
CA GLY A 69 -17.23 4.61 -2.57
C GLY A 69 -18.36 4.43 -3.55
N ILE A 70 -19.02 3.28 -3.53
CA ILE A 70 -20.18 3.01 -4.39
C ILE A 70 -21.37 3.87 -3.98
N GLU A 71 -21.63 3.99 -2.68
CA GLU A 71 -22.76 4.76 -2.17
C GLU A 71 -22.63 6.26 -2.42
N ARG A 72 -21.42 6.76 -2.51
CA ARG A 72 -21.16 8.20 -2.72
C ARG A 72 -21.20 8.67 -4.15
N ARG A 73 -21.50 7.81 -5.05
CA ARG A 73 -21.56 8.16 -6.46
C ARG A 73 -22.73 9.08 -6.79
#